data_5d3ecef234e934dc25cdf479366f0377
#
_entry.id   5d3ecef234e934dc25cdf479366f0377
#
_cell.length_a   1.000
_cell.length_b   1.000
_cell.length_c   1.000
_cell.angle_alpha   90.00
_cell.angle_beta   90.00
_cell.angle_gamma   90.00
#
_symmetry.space_group_name_H-M   'P 1'
#
loop_
_entity.id
_entity.type
_entity.pdbx_description
1 polymer ?
#
loop_
_entity_poly.entity_id
_entity_poly.type
_entity_poly.pdbx_seq_one_letter_code
_entity_poly.pdbx_strand_id
1 'polypeptide(L)'
;MVTNSQFQRTVIWKVVRNILPGKKKDQNSGESAPSGIMWSFAAGSNLATSTLSAEKESRKNLNKFYKELRTLKTVNMAGRQFGDEGLFFLAESLAYNKSAEEVDFSGNGITAVGIEAFDGILQINTALKTLNLSGNDIGDEGAKCLSDILIENVGIQKLLLNSINIGDEGAKAISNMLKKNKSIRILQLSNNTIEYSGFASIAEALLENNSIRSLYLNGNYGGPLGACSLAQGVLGNKSLREIHLHGNGIGNEGIRELMSSLCAHKGKIAVVDIGNNNINSEGLRPVAEFIKKTKSSLWFSLYMNDISDEGAEKVAEALKDNKTISTIDLGGNNIHSKGVSAIAETLKDNTVLTTLDLSYNPIGSDGVKALCDVLKFHGKIQTLKLGWCQIGVQGAEFIADCLKYNTTLSTLDLRANGLGDDGAICLARSFKIINESLTSLDLGFNEIRDDGAFALAQALKANEDLAVTSLNLANNFFTKFGQVALSEARDHVYEMSEREIDIYF
;
A
#
# COMPACT_ATOMS: atom_id res chain seq x y z
N MET A 1 46.38 -4.15 4.92
CA MET A 1 45.60 -5.06 5.78
C MET A 1 44.40 -5.51 4.96
N VAL A 2 44.33 -6.77 4.59
CA VAL A 2 43.16 -7.31 3.89
C VAL A 2 42.05 -7.33 4.89
N THR A 3 40.94 -6.66 4.64
CA THR A 3 39.80 -6.60 5.55
C THR A 3 39.18 -7.97 5.70
N ASN A 4 38.59 -8.27 6.87
CA ASN A 4 37.97 -9.56 7.19
C ASN A 4 36.92 -9.97 6.14
N SER A 5 36.27 -9.01 5.48
CA SER A 5 35.33 -9.22 4.39
C SER A 5 35.98 -9.81 3.12
N GLN A 6 37.20 -9.40 2.81
CA GLN A 6 37.92 -10.00 1.67
C GLN A 6 38.36 -11.42 1.96
N PHE A 7 38.64 -11.76 3.22
CA PHE A 7 38.98 -13.13 3.60
C PHE A 7 37.75 -14.05 3.56
N GLN A 8 36.62 -13.60 4.05
CA GLN A 8 35.37 -14.34 3.94
C GLN A 8 34.93 -14.50 2.48
N ARG A 9 35.03 -13.48 1.66
CA ARG A 9 34.81 -13.58 0.20
C ARG A 9 35.71 -14.63 -0.46
N THR A 10 36.95 -14.67 -0.10
CA THR A 10 37.89 -15.66 -0.68
C THR A 10 37.50 -17.08 -0.27
N VAL A 11 36.98 -17.28 0.93
CA VAL A 11 36.48 -18.59 1.40
C VAL A 11 35.15 -18.95 0.71
N ILE A 12 34.20 -18.02 0.64
CA ILE A 12 32.90 -18.23 -0.03
C ILE A 12 33.13 -18.42 -1.55
N TRP A 13 34.01 -17.63 -2.17
CA TRP A 13 34.39 -17.81 -3.57
C TRP A 13 35.02 -19.18 -3.88
N LYS A 14 35.81 -19.71 -2.96
CA LYS A 14 36.32 -21.08 -3.09
C LYS A 14 35.21 -22.14 -2.97
N VAL A 15 34.20 -21.90 -2.14
CA VAL A 15 33.04 -22.80 -2.01
C VAL A 15 32.19 -22.70 -3.31
N VAL A 16 31.90 -21.51 -3.81
CA VAL A 16 31.12 -21.31 -5.04
C VAL A 16 31.85 -21.86 -6.29
N ARG A 17 33.15 -21.69 -6.39
CA ARG A 17 33.96 -22.29 -7.50
C ARG A 17 33.99 -23.80 -7.49
N ASN A 18 33.90 -24.44 -6.32
CA ASN A 18 33.84 -25.90 -6.22
C ASN A 18 32.44 -26.46 -6.56
N ILE A 19 31.44 -25.61 -6.71
CA ILE A 19 30.05 -25.95 -7.11
C ILE A 19 29.88 -25.94 -8.63
N LEU A 20 30.77 -25.32 -9.37
CA LEU A 20 30.79 -25.39 -10.84
C LEU A 20 31.32 -26.80 -11.29
N PRO A 21 30.76 -27.40 -12.35
CA PRO A 21 31.05 -28.78 -12.73
C PRO A 21 32.52 -28.99 -13.14
N GLY A 22 33.29 -29.54 -12.25
CA GLY A 22 34.66 -29.93 -12.50
C GLY A 22 35.51 -30.15 -11.27
N LYS A 23 35.33 -31.29 -10.63
CA LYS A 23 36.21 -32.12 -9.79
C LYS A 23 35.73 -32.44 -8.37
N LYS A 24 35.63 -33.74 -8.13
CA LYS A 24 35.37 -34.41 -6.86
C LYS A 24 36.52 -34.24 -5.85
N LYS A 25 36.23 -34.10 -4.56
CA LYS A 25 36.75 -34.93 -3.48
C LYS A 25 36.21 -34.56 -2.08
N ASP A 26 35.97 -35.59 -1.34
CA ASP A 26 35.38 -35.99 -0.07
C ASP A 26 35.76 -35.21 1.24
N GLN A 27 34.87 -35.11 2.21
CA GLN A 27 34.64 -35.81 3.47
C GLN A 27 34.21 -34.93 4.68
N ASN A 28 33.07 -35.33 5.27
CA ASN A 28 32.61 -35.41 6.66
C ASN A 28 32.69 -34.28 7.68
N SER A 29 31.52 -33.86 8.23
CA SER A 29 31.02 -34.14 9.61
C SER A 29 29.71 -33.42 9.87
N GLY A 30 28.78 -34.09 10.57
CA GLY A 30 27.39 -33.67 10.73
C GLY A 30 27.12 -32.88 12.01
N GLU A 31 25.98 -32.21 12.00
CA GLU A 31 25.09 -32.00 13.15
C GLU A 31 23.73 -31.47 12.66
N SER A 32 22.65 -31.78 13.39
CA SER A 32 21.27 -31.68 13.04
C SER A 32 20.68 -30.26 13.20
N ALA A 33 19.83 -29.81 12.27
CA ALA A 33 19.08 -28.57 12.36
C ALA A 33 17.60 -28.74 11.95
N PRO A 34 16.69 -27.82 12.37
CA PRO A 34 15.24 -28.00 12.32
C PRO A 34 14.62 -27.74 10.94
N SER A 35 13.44 -28.34 10.77
CA SER A 35 12.67 -28.44 9.52
C SER A 35 12.30 -27.12 8.86
N GLY A 36 13.08 -26.71 7.90
CA GLY A 36 12.78 -25.83 6.80
C GLY A 36 13.56 -26.35 5.60
N ILE A 37 13.05 -26.20 4.39
CA ILE A 37 13.81 -26.59 3.19
C ILE A 37 15.03 -25.66 3.13
N MET A 38 16.13 -26.09 3.75
CA MET A 38 17.41 -25.40 3.63
C MET A 38 18.05 -25.74 2.30
N TRP A 39 18.46 -24.73 1.58
CA TRP A 39 19.28 -24.83 0.40
C TRP A 39 20.71 -25.20 0.82
N SER A 40 20.92 -26.47 1.13
CA SER A 40 22.25 -26.98 1.55
C SER A 40 23.04 -27.40 0.31
N PHE A 41 24.15 -26.75 0.06
CA PHE A 41 25.14 -27.12 -0.95
C PHE A 41 26.28 -27.96 -0.38
N ALA A 42 26.11 -28.53 0.80
CA ALA A 42 27.12 -29.40 1.39
C ALA A 42 27.35 -30.66 0.54
N ALA A 43 28.55 -30.80 0.04
CA ALA A 43 28.96 -31.97 -0.70
C ALA A 43 29.19 -33.16 0.27
N GLY A 44 28.46 -34.24 0.06
CA GLY A 44 28.83 -35.57 0.52
C GLY A 44 28.32 -36.01 1.89
N SER A 45 27.13 -36.57 1.93
CA SER A 45 26.74 -37.70 2.76
C SER A 45 25.56 -38.42 2.10
N ASN A 46 25.44 -39.71 2.32
CA ASN A 46 24.43 -40.61 1.79
C ASN A 46 23.02 -40.19 2.26
N LEU A 47 22.45 -39.17 1.61
CA LEU A 47 21.08 -38.71 1.81
C LEU A 47 20.18 -39.37 0.76
N ALA A 48 18.97 -39.71 1.19
CA ALA A 48 17.97 -40.40 0.39
C ALA A 48 17.71 -39.67 -0.96
N THR A 49 17.32 -40.42 -1.98
CA THR A 49 17.03 -39.95 -3.35
C THR A 49 16.13 -38.71 -3.45
N SER A 50 15.33 -38.42 -2.42
CA SER A 50 14.46 -37.24 -2.32
C SER A 50 15.26 -35.93 -2.10
N THR A 51 16.36 -35.94 -1.37
CA THR A 51 17.19 -34.76 -1.11
C THR A 51 18.02 -34.37 -2.34
N LEU A 52 18.56 -35.36 -3.04
CA LEU A 52 19.29 -35.13 -4.30
C LEU A 52 18.39 -34.56 -5.41
N SER A 53 17.10 -34.91 -5.40
CA SER A 53 16.10 -34.35 -6.32
C SER A 53 15.82 -32.88 -5.99
N ALA A 54 15.64 -32.55 -4.72
CA ALA A 54 15.41 -31.17 -4.25
C ALA A 54 16.62 -30.27 -4.53
N GLU A 55 17.86 -30.74 -4.29
CA GLU A 55 19.05 -29.96 -4.63
C GLU A 55 19.23 -29.70 -6.12
N LYS A 56 18.89 -30.67 -6.97
CA LYS A 56 18.92 -30.49 -8.43
C LYS A 56 17.87 -29.47 -8.90
N GLU A 57 16.69 -29.54 -8.33
CA GLU A 57 15.60 -28.58 -8.62
C GLU A 57 16.01 -27.16 -8.19
N SER A 58 16.60 -27.01 -7.03
CA SER A 58 17.13 -25.78 -6.49
C SER A 58 18.16 -25.12 -7.42
N ARG A 59 19.17 -25.90 -7.83
CA ARG A 59 20.19 -25.40 -8.77
C ARG A 59 19.61 -25.00 -10.11
N LYS A 60 18.64 -25.76 -10.61
CA LYS A 60 17.94 -25.43 -11.85
C LYS A 60 17.20 -24.11 -11.74
N ASN A 61 16.53 -23.87 -10.62
CA ASN A 61 15.80 -22.63 -10.37
C ASN A 61 16.75 -21.44 -10.22
N LEU A 62 17.87 -21.57 -9.51
CA LEU A 62 18.89 -20.50 -9.42
C LEU A 62 19.47 -20.14 -10.78
N ASN A 63 19.79 -21.13 -11.61
CA ASN A 63 20.30 -20.89 -12.97
C ASN A 63 19.26 -20.16 -13.86
N LYS A 64 17.96 -20.47 -13.68
CA LYS A 64 16.87 -19.78 -14.34
C LYS A 64 16.82 -18.31 -13.90
N PHE A 65 16.86 -18.06 -12.58
CA PHE A 65 16.84 -16.70 -12.02
C PHE A 65 18.08 -15.89 -12.46
N TYR A 66 19.26 -16.50 -12.48
CA TYR A 66 20.47 -15.87 -13.02
C TYR A 66 20.30 -15.43 -14.47
N LYS A 67 19.66 -16.26 -15.30
CA LYS A 67 19.38 -15.94 -16.69
C LYS A 67 18.35 -14.80 -16.79
N GLU A 68 17.29 -14.84 -15.98
CA GLU A 68 16.25 -13.80 -15.94
C GLU A 68 16.85 -12.44 -15.57
N LEU A 69 17.70 -12.36 -14.53
CA LEU A 69 18.41 -11.14 -14.14
C LEU A 69 19.23 -10.55 -15.31
N ARG A 70 19.80 -11.37 -16.16
CA ARG A 70 20.63 -10.91 -17.29
C ARG A 70 19.84 -10.50 -18.52
N THR A 71 18.57 -10.89 -18.64
CA THR A 71 17.80 -10.75 -19.88
C THR A 71 16.54 -9.90 -19.72
N LEU A 72 15.95 -9.87 -18.53
CA LEU A 72 14.69 -9.16 -18.29
C LEU A 72 14.94 -7.80 -17.65
N LYS A 73 14.03 -6.87 -17.91
CA LYS A 73 14.03 -5.52 -17.33
C LYS A 73 13.45 -5.52 -15.90
N THR A 74 12.38 -6.24 -15.69
CA THR A 74 11.72 -6.44 -14.39
C THR A 74 11.79 -7.90 -14.02
N VAL A 75 12.36 -8.20 -12.86
CA VAL A 75 12.58 -9.57 -12.37
C VAL A 75 11.96 -9.75 -11.01
N ASN A 76 10.93 -10.59 -10.93
CA ASN A 76 10.26 -10.93 -9.68
C ASN A 76 10.71 -12.31 -9.18
N MET A 77 11.44 -12.30 -8.07
CA MET A 77 11.91 -13.50 -7.36
C MET A 77 11.34 -13.60 -5.95
N ALA A 78 10.24 -12.92 -5.65
CA ALA A 78 9.61 -12.90 -4.33
C ALA A 78 9.22 -14.31 -3.87
N GLY A 79 9.51 -14.63 -2.60
CA GLY A 79 9.07 -15.88 -1.95
C GLY A 79 9.68 -17.16 -2.51
N ARG A 80 10.85 -17.11 -3.16
CA ARG A 80 11.53 -18.28 -3.74
C ARG A 80 12.41 -19.02 -2.76
N GLN A 81 12.59 -18.53 -1.53
CA GLN A 81 13.30 -19.14 -0.43
C GLN A 81 14.75 -19.55 -0.75
N PHE A 82 15.46 -18.75 -1.52
CA PHE A 82 16.84 -19.05 -1.90
C PHE A 82 17.89 -18.67 -0.83
N GLY A 83 17.50 -17.89 0.18
CA GLY A 83 18.35 -17.51 1.32
C GLY A 83 19.62 -16.75 0.94
N ASP A 84 20.56 -16.68 1.88
CA ASP A 84 21.82 -15.98 1.71
C ASP A 84 22.69 -16.60 0.61
N GLU A 85 22.81 -17.93 0.60
CA GLU A 85 23.62 -18.64 -0.40
C GLU A 85 23.10 -18.38 -1.83
N GLY A 86 21.77 -18.41 -2.01
CA GLY A 86 21.17 -18.09 -3.30
C GLY A 86 21.43 -16.65 -3.69
N LEU A 87 21.39 -15.70 -2.76
CA LEU A 87 21.68 -14.31 -3.04
C LEU A 87 23.15 -14.10 -3.43
N PHE A 88 24.11 -14.75 -2.79
CA PHE A 88 25.52 -14.69 -3.22
C PHE A 88 25.70 -15.13 -4.67
N PHE A 89 25.00 -16.18 -5.08
CA PHE A 89 25.03 -16.64 -6.47
C PHE A 89 24.38 -15.65 -7.45
N LEU A 90 23.24 -15.07 -7.06
CA LEU A 90 22.47 -14.18 -7.94
C LEU A 90 23.07 -12.78 -8.04
N ALA A 91 23.60 -12.24 -6.93
CA ALA A 91 24.14 -10.89 -6.87
C ALA A 91 25.28 -10.66 -7.87
N GLU A 92 26.13 -11.65 -8.09
CA GLU A 92 27.24 -11.56 -9.08
C GLU A 92 26.72 -11.21 -10.47
N SER A 93 25.51 -11.66 -10.83
CA SER A 93 24.89 -11.35 -12.11
C SER A 93 24.51 -9.88 -12.28
N LEU A 94 24.44 -9.11 -11.19
CA LEU A 94 24.09 -7.69 -11.21
C LEU A 94 25.30 -6.77 -11.42
N ALA A 95 26.54 -7.21 -11.18
CA ALA A 95 27.73 -6.35 -11.18
C ALA A 95 27.84 -5.48 -12.44
N TYR A 96 27.80 -6.10 -13.61
CA TYR A 96 27.87 -5.42 -14.92
C TYR A 96 26.56 -5.51 -15.71
N ASN A 97 25.45 -5.78 -15.00
CA ASN A 97 24.15 -5.93 -15.62
C ASN A 97 23.63 -4.57 -16.13
N LYS A 98 23.10 -4.57 -17.35
CA LYS A 98 22.49 -3.39 -17.98
C LYS A 98 21.02 -3.59 -18.32
N SER A 99 20.46 -4.77 -18.01
CA SER A 99 19.10 -5.16 -18.39
C SER A 99 18.12 -4.98 -17.24
N ALA A 100 18.46 -5.51 -16.04
CA ALA A 100 17.56 -5.47 -14.90
C ALA A 100 17.50 -4.05 -14.31
N GLU A 101 16.35 -3.43 -14.46
CA GLU A 101 16.04 -2.13 -13.84
C GLU A 101 15.27 -2.29 -12.53
N GLU A 102 14.48 -3.35 -12.40
CA GLU A 102 13.67 -3.64 -11.21
C GLU A 102 13.89 -5.08 -10.78
N VAL A 103 14.26 -5.26 -9.52
CA VAL A 103 14.48 -6.59 -8.95
C VAL A 103 13.74 -6.70 -7.61
N ASP A 104 12.96 -7.77 -7.50
CA ASP A 104 12.23 -8.12 -6.29
C ASP A 104 12.83 -9.40 -5.68
N PHE A 105 13.51 -9.23 -4.54
CA PHE A 105 14.04 -10.31 -3.70
C PHE A 105 13.27 -10.48 -2.39
N SER A 106 12.04 -9.98 -2.30
CA SER A 106 11.26 -10.01 -1.06
C SER A 106 10.93 -11.44 -0.61
N GLY A 107 10.90 -11.65 0.71
CA GLY A 107 10.43 -12.90 1.31
C GLY A 107 11.31 -14.13 0.99
N ASN A 108 12.61 -13.97 0.89
CA ASN A 108 13.52 -15.07 0.50
C ASN A 108 14.38 -15.63 1.64
N GLY A 109 14.18 -15.20 2.89
CA GLY A 109 15.00 -15.62 4.01
C GLY A 109 16.43 -15.07 3.96
N ILE A 110 16.59 -13.88 3.38
CA ILE A 110 17.88 -13.17 3.35
C ILE A 110 18.12 -12.55 4.72
N THR A 111 19.34 -12.74 5.24
CA THR A 111 19.80 -12.16 6.50
C THR A 111 20.87 -11.10 6.29
N ALA A 112 21.43 -10.57 7.37
CA ALA A 112 22.57 -9.64 7.30
C ALA A 112 23.75 -10.24 6.52
N VAL A 113 23.97 -11.55 6.63
CA VAL A 113 25.04 -12.25 5.91
C VAL A 113 24.82 -12.20 4.39
N GLY A 114 23.58 -12.41 3.95
CA GLY A 114 23.24 -12.34 2.52
C GLY A 114 23.46 -10.95 1.92
N ILE A 115 23.23 -9.88 2.70
CA ILE A 115 23.44 -8.50 2.22
C ILE A 115 24.87 -8.23 1.83
N GLU A 116 25.86 -8.91 2.43
CA GLU A 116 27.26 -8.80 2.04
C GLU A 116 27.51 -9.19 0.56
N ALA A 117 26.62 -9.99 -0.03
CA ALA A 117 26.70 -10.36 -1.44
C ALA A 117 26.66 -9.14 -2.39
N PHE A 118 26.07 -8.03 -1.97
CA PHE A 118 25.97 -6.82 -2.79
C PHE A 118 27.22 -5.94 -2.74
N ASP A 119 28.15 -6.17 -1.81
CA ASP A 119 29.36 -5.34 -1.70
C ASP A 119 30.27 -5.48 -2.94
N GLY A 120 30.73 -4.36 -3.48
CA GLY A 120 31.47 -4.27 -4.73
C GLY A 120 30.60 -4.49 -5.99
N ILE A 121 29.32 -4.80 -5.84
CA ILE A 121 28.37 -5.03 -6.93
C ILE A 121 27.48 -3.82 -7.15
N LEU A 122 26.75 -3.41 -6.12
CA LEU A 122 25.82 -2.27 -6.25
C LEU A 122 26.56 -0.94 -6.39
N GLN A 123 27.80 -0.81 -5.92
CA GLN A 123 28.59 0.41 -6.11
C GLN A 123 28.86 0.68 -7.61
N ILE A 124 28.94 -0.36 -8.43
CA ILE A 124 29.23 -0.22 -9.89
C ILE A 124 27.99 -0.39 -10.76
N ASN A 125 26.91 -0.99 -10.25
CA ASN A 125 25.68 -1.14 -11.01
C ASN A 125 24.91 0.19 -11.08
N THR A 126 24.66 0.66 -12.29
CA THR A 126 23.89 1.89 -12.56
C THR A 126 22.55 1.63 -13.25
N ALA A 127 22.29 0.39 -13.65
CA ALA A 127 21.08 0.01 -14.36
C ALA A 127 19.89 -0.20 -13.40
N LEU A 128 20.15 -0.81 -12.23
CA LEU A 128 19.13 -1.12 -11.25
C LEU A 128 18.53 0.17 -10.66
N LYS A 129 17.23 0.35 -10.80
CA LYS A 129 16.45 1.50 -10.32
C LYS A 129 15.60 1.17 -9.09
N THR A 130 15.10 -0.06 -9.05
CA THR A 130 14.25 -0.55 -7.93
C THR A 130 14.86 -1.82 -7.34
N LEU A 131 15.11 -1.79 -6.04
CA LEU A 131 15.52 -2.96 -5.26
C LEU A 131 14.50 -3.19 -4.14
N ASN A 132 13.84 -4.34 -4.16
CA ASN A 132 12.93 -4.78 -3.11
C ASN A 132 13.56 -5.91 -2.30
N LEU A 133 13.80 -5.66 -1.01
CA LEU A 133 14.31 -6.61 -0.03
C LEU A 133 13.30 -6.86 1.11
N SER A 134 12.06 -6.40 0.97
CA SER A 134 11.02 -6.48 2.01
C SER A 134 10.76 -7.93 2.46
N GLY A 135 10.35 -8.11 3.72
CA GLY A 135 10.00 -9.43 4.24
C GLY A 135 11.17 -10.41 4.39
N ASN A 136 12.39 -9.92 4.53
CA ASN A 136 13.58 -10.68 4.84
C ASN A 136 14.05 -10.38 6.28
N ASP A 137 14.87 -11.21 6.87
CA ASP A 137 15.37 -11.03 8.25
C ASP A 137 16.76 -10.36 8.26
N ILE A 138 16.80 -9.14 7.72
CA ILE A 138 18.05 -8.39 7.50
C ILE A 138 18.59 -7.80 8.81
N GLY A 139 17.71 -7.27 9.66
CA GLY A 139 18.05 -6.63 10.92
C GLY A 139 18.95 -5.40 10.80
N ASP A 140 19.34 -4.85 11.95
CA ASP A 140 20.14 -3.62 12.01
C ASP A 140 21.53 -3.78 11.38
N GLU A 141 22.17 -4.91 11.60
CA GLU A 141 23.51 -5.18 11.04
C GLU A 141 23.48 -5.26 9.52
N GLY A 142 22.47 -5.92 8.93
CA GLY A 142 22.32 -5.97 7.49
C GLY A 142 21.94 -4.61 6.90
N ALA A 143 21.12 -3.83 7.60
CA ALA A 143 20.79 -2.46 7.20
C ALA A 143 22.05 -1.56 7.19
N LYS A 144 22.95 -1.72 8.17
CA LYS A 144 24.22 -1.02 8.21
C LYS A 144 25.11 -1.42 7.03
N CYS A 145 25.27 -2.72 6.79
CA CYS A 145 26.02 -3.22 5.63
C CYS A 145 25.47 -2.66 4.31
N LEU A 146 24.13 -2.75 4.12
CA LEU A 146 23.47 -2.22 2.92
C LEU A 146 23.67 -0.71 2.78
N SER A 147 23.61 0.03 3.88
CA SER A 147 23.82 1.48 3.90
C SER A 147 25.23 1.86 3.43
N ASP A 148 26.25 1.17 3.94
CA ASP A 148 27.65 1.39 3.53
C ASP A 148 27.84 1.12 2.03
N ILE A 149 27.18 0.08 1.49
CA ILE A 149 27.21 -0.25 0.06
C ILE A 149 26.52 0.82 -0.79
N LEU A 150 25.40 1.36 -0.31
CA LEU A 150 24.56 2.29 -1.08
C LEU A 150 25.00 3.76 -0.98
N ILE A 151 25.95 4.11 -0.12
CA ILE A 151 26.45 5.50 -0.01
C ILE A 151 26.86 6.05 -1.38
N GLU A 152 27.58 5.27 -2.19
CA GLU A 152 28.11 5.68 -3.48
C GLU A 152 27.25 5.21 -4.66
N ASN A 153 26.16 4.43 -4.41
CA ASN A 153 25.29 3.99 -5.48
C ASN A 153 24.53 5.15 -6.09
N VAL A 154 24.56 5.26 -7.41
CA VAL A 154 23.86 6.31 -8.17
C VAL A 154 22.70 5.77 -9.01
N GLY A 155 22.49 4.45 -9.02
CA GLY A 155 21.48 3.77 -9.81
C GLY A 155 20.11 3.71 -9.15
N ILE A 156 20.10 3.23 -7.91
CA ILE A 156 18.86 2.90 -7.18
C ILE A 156 18.11 4.17 -6.80
N GLN A 157 16.87 4.23 -7.26
CA GLN A 157 15.93 5.34 -6.99
C GLN A 157 14.80 4.93 -6.03
N LYS A 158 14.46 3.64 -6.00
CA LYS A 158 13.42 3.08 -5.14
C LYS A 158 13.99 1.91 -4.34
N LEU A 159 14.00 2.07 -3.02
CA LEU A 159 14.50 1.08 -2.06
C LEU A 159 13.38 0.65 -1.12
N LEU A 160 13.02 -0.62 -1.16
CA LEU A 160 11.95 -1.18 -0.34
C LEU A 160 12.54 -2.12 0.71
N LEU A 161 12.36 -1.74 1.96
CA LEU A 161 12.89 -2.38 3.16
C LEU A 161 11.77 -2.58 4.21
N ASN A 162 10.55 -2.90 3.75
CA ASN A 162 9.44 -3.15 4.66
C ASN A 162 9.60 -4.50 5.35
N SER A 163 9.27 -4.58 6.64
CA SER A 163 9.29 -5.84 7.39
C SER A 163 10.64 -6.56 7.31
N ILE A 164 11.74 -5.86 7.57
CA ILE A 164 13.10 -6.43 7.56
C ILE A 164 13.75 -6.48 8.95
N ASN A 165 12.94 -6.31 10.00
CA ASN A 165 13.34 -6.38 11.42
C ASN A 165 14.41 -5.35 11.84
N ILE A 166 14.35 -4.13 11.30
CA ILE A 166 15.23 -3.04 11.75
C ILE A 166 14.60 -2.24 12.88
N GLY A 167 15.46 -1.81 13.81
CA GLY A 167 15.16 -0.87 14.87
C GLY A 167 15.84 0.49 14.64
N ASP A 168 16.13 1.18 15.74
CA ASP A 168 16.71 2.52 15.70
C ASP A 168 18.15 2.54 15.13
N GLU A 169 18.96 1.53 15.40
CA GLU A 169 20.33 1.49 14.88
C GLU A 169 20.36 1.26 13.36
N GLY A 170 19.48 0.41 12.82
CA GLY A 170 19.31 0.25 11.38
C GLY A 170 18.78 1.52 10.72
N ALA A 171 17.80 2.17 11.33
CA ALA A 171 17.27 3.46 10.85
C ALA A 171 18.34 4.56 10.86
N LYS A 172 19.20 4.59 11.86
CA LYS A 172 20.35 5.51 11.95
C LYS A 172 21.38 5.25 10.85
N ALA A 173 21.69 3.98 10.57
CA ALA A 173 22.60 3.62 9.48
C ALA A 173 22.05 4.08 8.12
N ILE A 174 20.77 3.81 7.85
CA ILE A 174 20.08 4.27 6.65
C ILE A 174 20.07 5.81 6.56
N SER A 175 19.84 6.49 7.68
CA SER A 175 19.86 7.96 7.75
C SER A 175 21.24 8.53 7.39
N ASN A 176 22.31 7.93 7.88
CA ASN A 176 23.69 8.34 7.54
C ASN A 176 24.00 8.12 6.05
N MET A 177 23.49 7.05 5.47
CA MET A 177 23.57 6.82 4.01
C MET A 177 22.80 7.90 3.25
N LEU A 178 21.56 8.22 3.66
CA LEU A 178 20.73 9.23 3.00
C LEU A 178 21.34 10.62 2.99
N LYS A 179 22.10 11.02 4.02
CA LYS A 179 22.83 12.31 4.03
C LYS A 179 23.78 12.45 2.84
N LYS A 180 24.33 11.34 2.36
CA LYS A 180 25.31 11.30 1.26
C LYS A 180 24.69 10.88 -0.07
N ASN A 181 23.84 9.85 -0.09
CA ASN A 181 23.20 9.34 -1.31
C ASN A 181 22.22 10.37 -1.88
N LYS A 182 22.30 10.60 -3.20
CA LYS A 182 21.45 11.56 -3.94
C LYS A 182 20.60 10.90 -5.01
N SER A 183 20.61 9.57 -5.11
CA SER A 183 19.84 8.81 -6.12
C SER A 183 18.49 8.33 -5.59
N ILE A 184 18.40 7.94 -4.32
CA ILE A 184 17.18 7.38 -3.72
C ILE A 184 16.12 8.47 -3.62
N ARG A 185 14.94 8.20 -4.20
CA ARG A 185 13.77 9.08 -4.23
C ARG A 185 12.60 8.51 -3.43
N ILE A 186 12.49 7.19 -3.40
CA ILE A 186 11.42 6.47 -2.68
C ILE A 186 12.10 5.52 -1.70
N LEU A 187 11.81 5.70 -0.42
CA LEU A 187 12.29 4.83 0.65
C LEU A 187 11.10 4.26 1.42
N GLN A 188 11.02 2.94 1.50
CA GLN A 188 10.01 2.25 2.29
C GLN A 188 10.64 1.50 3.45
N LEU A 189 10.21 1.84 4.66
CA LEU A 189 10.66 1.30 5.94
C LEU A 189 9.46 0.84 6.79
N SER A 190 8.32 0.58 6.17
CA SER A 190 7.09 0.23 6.88
C SER A 190 7.19 -1.14 7.59
N ASN A 191 6.41 -1.29 8.68
CA ASN A 191 6.33 -2.54 9.45
C ASN A 191 7.70 -3.03 9.97
N ASN A 192 8.43 -2.13 10.57
CA ASN A 192 9.67 -2.39 11.29
C ASN A 192 9.51 -2.04 12.79
N THR A 193 10.60 -2.04 13.55
CA THR A 193 10.58 -1.74 14.98
C THR A 193 11.28 -0.41 15.30
N ILE A 194 11.15 0.55 14.39
CA ILE A 194 11.78 1.87 14.52
C ILE A 194 11.01 2.69 15.55
N GLU A 195 11.68 3.14 16.59
CA GLU A 195 11.15 3.98 17.66
C GLU A 195 11.50 5.46 17.44
N TYR A 196 11.30 6.30 18.47
CA TYR A 196 11.50 7.75 18.37
C TYR A 196 12.92 8.15 17.98
N SER A 197 13.94 7.41 18.41
CA SER A 197 15.36 7.70 18.15
C SER A 197 15.71 7.48 16.67
N GLY A 198 15.13 6.41 16.06
CA GLY A 198 15.25 6.17 14.63
C GLY A 198 14.53 7.25 13.81
N PHE A 199 13.34 7.69 14.25
CA PHE A 199 12.62 8.81 13.63
C PHE A 199 13.44 10.11 13.71
N ALA A 200 14.09 10.39 14.83
CA ALA A 200 14.97 11.55 14.98
C ALA A 200 16.16 11.48 13.99
N SER A 201 16.77 10.31 13.84
CA SER A 201 17.85 10.10 12.88
C SER A 201 17.39 10.33 11.42
N ILE A 202 16.19 9.83 11.07
CA ILE A 202 15.59 10.07 9.75
C ILE A 202 15.31 11.57 9.55
N ALA A 203 14.80 12.25 10.57
CA ALA A 203 14.54 13.69 10.53
C ALA A 203 15.82 14.50 10.25
N GLU A 204 16.93 14.17 10.91
CA GLU A 204 18.23 14.77 10.63
C GLU A 204 18.68 14.54 9.19
N ALA A 205 18.49 13.31 8.68
CA ALA A 205 18.84 13.02 7.29
C ALA A 205 18.00 13.85 6.29
N LEU A 206 16.73 14.09 6.58
CA LEU A 206 15.86 14.91 5.72
C LEU A 206 16.33 16.37 5.63
N LEU A 207 17.00 16.92 6.64
CA LEU A 207 17.56 18.28 6.59
C LEU A 207 18.66 18.41 5.54
N GLU A 208 19.42 17.34 5.29
CA GLU A 208 20.57 17.34 4.38
C GLU A 208 20.23 16.72 3.01
N ASN A 209 19.24 15.83 2.96
CA ASN A 209 18.86 15.11 1.75
C ASN A 209 17.85 15.92 0.91
N ASN A 210 18.17 16.08 -0.38
CA ASN A 210 17.30 16.77 -1.34
C ASN A 210 16.81 15.85 -2.48
N SER A 211 16.95 14.53 -2.33
CA SER A 211 16.54 13.54 -3.34
C SER A 211 15.25 12.81 -2.97
N ILE A 212 15.02 12.54 -1.69
CA ILE A 212 13.85 11.81 -1.20
C ILE A 212 12.57 12.60 -1.53
N ARG A 213 11.63 11.90 -2.16
CA ARG A 213 10.29 12.41 -2.51
C ARG A 213 9.18 11.69 -1.77
N SER A 214 9.33 10.39 -1.56
CA SER A 214 8.32 9.57 -0.89
C SER A 214 8.97 8.77 0.24
N LEU A 215 8.46 8.95 1.46
CA LEU A 215 8.93 8.29 2.67
C LEU A 215 7.78 7.51 3.32
N TYR A 216 7.98 6.20 3.47
CA TYR A 216 7.01 5.28 4.07
C TYR A 216 7.56 4.75 5.39
N LEU A 217 6.88 5.07 6.48
CA LEU A 217 7.22 4.67 7.85
C LEU A 217 6.03 3.99 8.55
N ASN A 218 5.04 3.52 7.81
CA ASN A 218 3.82 2.92 8.39
C ASN A 218 4.16 1.75 9.31
N GLY A 219 3.38 1.57 10.39
CA GLY A 219 3.53 0.41 11.27
C GLY A 219 4.87 0.36 12.00
N ASN A 220 5.37 1.48 12.45
CA ASN A 220 6.53 1.60 13.35
C ASN A 220 6.07 2.15 14.71
N TYR A 221 7.02 2.54 15.57
CA TYR A 221 6.75 2.94 16.96
C TYR A 221 7.27 4.36 17.26
N GLY A 222 7.19 5.27 16.26
CA GLY A 222 7.71 6.63 16.40
C GLY A 222 7.10 7.43 17.56
N GLY A 223 5.82 7.22 17.83
CA GLY A 223 5.08 7.91 18.89
C GLY A 223 5.06 9.43 18.74
N PRO A 224 4.60 10.18 19.78
CA PRO A 224 4.56 11.63 19.74
C PRO A 224 5.95 12.27 19.57
N LEU A 225 6.95 11.76 20.28
CA LEU A 225 8.33 12.30 20.23
C LEU A 225 8.98 12.10 18.86
N GLY A 226 8.80 10.92 18.25
CA GLY A 226 9.28 10.64 16.89
C GLY A 226 8.63 11.55 15.87
N ALA A 227 7.32 11.78 16.00
CA ALA A 227 6.60 12.71 15.12
C ALA A 227 7.08 14.17 15.28
N CYS A 228 7.34 14.62 16.50
CA CYS A 228 7.91 15.94 16.77
C CYS A 228 9.30 16.11 16.14
N SER A 229 10.16 15.09 16.24
CA SER A 229 11.47 15.09 15.58
C SER A 229 11.33 15.13 14.07
N LEU A 230 10.47 14.27 13.52
CA LEU A 230 10.22 14.20 12.07
C LEU A 230 9.66 15.51 11.52
N ALA A 231 8.84 16.22 12.30
CA ALA A 231 8.31 17.53 11.96
C ALA A 231 9.41 18.55 11.64
N GLN A 232 10.51 18.55 12.39
CA GLN A 232 11.67 19.43 12.15
C GLN A 232 12.35 19.07 10.82
N GLY A 233 12.55 17.78 10.56
CA GLY A 233 13.12 17.30 9.29
C GLY A 233 12.26 17.69 8.09
N VAL A 234 10.94 17.52 8.21
CA VAL A 234 9.96 17.90 7.16
C VAL A 234 9.99 19.41 6.92
N LEU A 235 10.02 20.23 7.96
CA LEU A 235 10.07 21.69 7.84
C LEU A 235 11.29 22.17 7.04
N GLY A 236 12.44 21.57 7.26
CA GLY A 236 13.70 21.92 6.57
C GLY A 236 13.84 21.34 5.17
N ASN A 237 13.15 20.24 4.88
CA ASN A 237 13.23 19.55 3.60
C ASN A 237 12.42 20.29 2.51
N LYS A 238 12.86 20.20 1.25
CA LYS A 238 12.19 20.83 0.10
C LYS A 238 11.81 19.83 -1.00
N SER A 239 12.34 18.61 -0.92
CA SER A 239 12.13 17.59 -1.95
C SER A 239 10.95 16.66 -1.66
N LEU A 240 10.58 16.49 -0.39
CA LEU A 240 9.52 15.58 0.04
C LEU A 240 8.18 15.97 -0.60
N ARG A 241 7.45 14.94 -1.05
CA ARG A 241 6.13 15.04 -1.69
C ARG A 241 5.10 14.13 -1.02
N GLU A 242 5.56 13.03 -0.46
CA GLU A 242 4.70 12.01 0.11
C GLU A 242 5.28 11.56 1.45
N ILE A 243 4.43 11.53 2.47
CA ILE A 243 4.75 11.03 3.80
C ILE A 243 3.66 10.09 4.30
N HIS A 244 4.07 8.88 4.63
CA HIS A 244 3.19 7.83 5.10
C HIS A 244 3.60 7.41 6.52
N LEU A 245 2.72 7.67 7.47
CA LEU A 245 2.95 7.51 8.91
C LEU A 245 1.85 6.69 9.60
N HIS A 246 1.06 5.95 8.83
CA HIS A 246 -0.03 5.12 9.36
C HIS A 246 0.46 4.18 10.47
N GLY A 247 -0.27 4.12 11.59
CA GLY A 247 0.01 3.15 12.65
C GLY A 247 1.31 3.38 13.42
N ASN A 248 1.60 4.62 13.80
CA ASN A 248 2.81 4.99 14.56
C ASN A 248 2.54 5.50 15.99
N GLY A 249 1.27 5.58 16.41
CA GLY A 249 0.92 6.07 17.74
C GLY A 249 1.27 7.55 17.98
N ILE A 250 1.19 8.39 16.96
CA ILE A 250 1.62 9.79 16.97
C ILE A 250 0.87 10.64 18.02
N GLY A 251 -0.43 10.37 18.21
CA GLY A 251 -1.29 11.11 19.13
C GLY A 251 -1.50 12.58 18.76
N ASN A 252 -2.26 13.29 19.61
CA ASN A 252 -2.62 14.69 19.38
C ASN A 252 -1.42 15.64 19.45
N GLU A 253 -0.41 15.34 20.28
CA GLU A 253 0.79 16.16 20.44
C GLU A 253 1.66 16.08 19.20
N GLY A 254 1.98 14.86 18.74
CA GLY A 254 2.81 14.67 17.54
C GLY A 254 2.16 15.24 16.29
N ILE A 255 0.83 15.08 16.15
CA ILE A 255 0.11 15.63 15.00
C ILE A 255 0.12 17.16 14.98
N ARG A 256 0.09 17.81 16.14
CA ARG A 256 0.17 19.27 16.23
C ARG A 256 1.47 19.79 15.60
N GLU A 257 2.59 19.23 15.99
CA GLU A 257 3.89 19.64 15.48
C GLU A 257 4.08 19.29 14.01
N LEU A 258 3.65 18.10 13.61
CA LEU A 258 3.73 17.64 12.22
C LEU A 258 2.90 18.54 11.29
N MET A 259 1.65 18.85 11.64
CA MET A 259 0.78 19.70 10.83
C MET A 259 1.30 21.14 10.75
N SER A 260 1.85 21.68 11.84
CA SER A 260 2.49 22.97 11.86
C SER A 260 3.66 23.03 10.86
N SER A 261 4.50 22.01 10.87
CA SER A 261 5.64 21.91 9.96
C SER A 261 5.22 21.73 8.50
N LEU A 262 4.20 20.93 8.23
CA LEU A 262 3.62 20.75 6.89
C LEU A 262 2.99 22.06 6.36
N CYS A 263 2.37 22.87 7.22
CA CYS A 263 1.87 24.20 6.85
C CYS A 263 3.00 25.15 6.39
N ALA A 264 4.17 25.04 6.99
CA ALA A 264 5.33 25.89 6.69
C ALA A 264 6.27 25.27 5.64
N HIS A 265 6.05 24.02 5.27
CA HIS A 265 6.87 23.28 4.30
C HIS A 265 6.87 23.98 2.93
N LYS A 266 8.06 24.21 2.38
CA LYS A 266 8.23 24.93 1.12
C LYS A 266 8.11 24.07 -0.13
N GLY A 267 8.06 22.75 0.03
CA GLY A 267 7.83 21.80 -1.07
C GLY A 267 6.34 21.68 -1.42
N LYS A 268 6.04 20.83 -2.40
CA LYS A 268 4.66 20.52 -2.81
C LYS A 268 4.29 19.14 -2.27
N ILE A 269 3.81 19.08 -1.04
CA ILE A 269 3.28 17.83 -0.48
C ILE A 269 2.03 17.42 -1.26
N ALA A 270 1.98 16.18 -1.69
CA ALA A 270 0.90 15.60 -2.50
C ALA A 270 0.18 14.46 -1.78
N VAL A 271 0.85 13.79 -0.83
CA VAL A 271 0.28 12.69 -0.05
C VAL A 271 0.67 12.83 1.41
N VAL A 272 -0.33 12.77 2.29
CA VAL A 272 -0.16 12.70 3.74
C VAL A 272 -1.06 11.61 4.29
N ASP A 273 -0.46 10.55 4.79
CA ASP A 273 -1.15 9.46 5.47
C ASP A 273 -0.79 9.46 6.95
N ILE A 274 -1.78 9.75 7.78
CA ILE A 274 -1.69 9.78 9.24
C ILE A 274 -2.77 8.89 9.88
N GLY A 275 -3.19 7.87 9.15
CA GLY A 275 -4.16 6.90 9.64
C GLY A 275 -3.67 6.13 10.86
N ASN A 276 -4.59 5.62 11.68
CA ASN A 276 -4.33 4.75 12.84
C ASN A 276 -3.24 5.30 13.79
N ASN A 277 -3.40 6.54 14.23
CA ASN A 277 -2.41 7.24 15.04
C ASN A 277 -2.95 7.77 16.38
N ASN A 278 -4.08 7.27 16.87
CA ASN A 278 -4.70 7.69 18.11
C ASN A 278 -5.02 9.21 18.15
N ILE A 279 -5.45 9.75 17.01
CA ILE A 279 -5.85 11.15 16.87
C ILE A 279 -7.34 11.24 17.18
N ASN A 280 -7.73 12.09 18.13
CA ASN A 280 -9.12 12.37 18.44
C ASN A 280 -9.54 13.80 17.99
N SER A 281 -10.74 14.24 18.34
CA SER A 281 -11.27 15.54 17.95
C SER A 281 -10.40 16.73 18.38
N GLU A 282 -9.64 16.63 19.48
CA GLU A 282 -8.73 17.68 19.95
C GLU A 282 -7.55 17.87 18.99
N GLY A 283 -7.03 16.76 18.42
CA GLY A 283 -5.94 16.77 17.42
C GLY A 283 -6.35 17.36 16.07
N LEU A 284 -7.64 17.54 15.82
CA LEU A 284 -8.13 18.00 14.50
C LEU A 284 -7.99 19.52 14.27
N ARG A 285 -7.76 20.32 15.31
CA ARG A 285 -7.54 21.77 15.10
C ARG A 285 -6.33 22.07 14.21
N PRO A 286 -5.12 21.54 14.48
CA PRO A 286 -3.97 21.74 13.59
C PRO A 286 -4.15 21.06 12.22
N VAL A 287 -4.89 19.95 12.13
CA VAL A 287 -5.24 19.31 10.85
C VAL A 287 -6.13 20.25 10.01
N ALA A 288 -7.17 20.84 10.60
CA ALA A 288 -8.05 21.79 9.93
C ALA A 288 -7.28 23.04 9.43
N GLU A 289 -6.33 23.54 10.23
CA GLU A 289 -5.45 24.63 9.82
C GLU A 289 -4.58 24.25 8.61
N PHE A 290 -4.02 23.04 8.59
CA PHE A 290 -3.27 22.53 7.46
C PHE A 290 -4.15 22.42 6.20
N ILE A 291 -5.35 21.84 6.33
CA ILE A 291 -6.33 21.75 5.23
C ILE A 291 -6.63 23.15 4.65
N LYS A 292 -6.88 24.14 5.49
CA LYS A 292 -7.16 25.53 5.05
C LYS A 292 -5.97 26.17 4.33
N LYS A 293 -4.74 25.84 4.70
CA LYS A 293 -3.52 26.51 4.20
C LYS A 293 -2.83 25.82 3.03
N THR A 294 -3.08 24.52 2.83
CA THR A 294 -2.41 23.76 1.75
C THR A 294 -2.73 24.31 0.37
N LYS A 295 -1.70 24.42 -0.48
CA LYS A 295 -1.82 24.96 -1.85
C LYS A 295 -1.48 23.91 -2.92
N SER A 296 -1.14 22.69 -2.50
CA SER A 296 -0.81 21.58 -3.41
C SER A 296 -2.01 20.66 -3.54
N SER A 297 -2.21 20.07 -4.72
CA SER A 297 -3.14 18.96 -4.86
C SER A 297 -2.76 17.86 -3.86
N LEU A 298 -3.69 17.40 -3.07
CA LEU A 298 -3.41 16.56 -1.91
C LEU A 298 -4.37 15.37 -1.82
N TRP A 299 -3.79 14.21 -1.60
CA TRP A 299 -4.42 13.03 -1.03
C TRP A 299 -4.15 13.00 0.48
N PHE A 300 -5.20 12.95 1.29
CA PHE A 300 -5.10 13.05 2.75
C PHE A 300 -5.88 11.95 3.44
N SER A 301 -5.22 11.21 4.34
CA SER A 301 -5.85 10.13 5.11
C SER A 301 -5.76 10.36 6.62
N LEU A 302 -6.92 10.22 7.25
CA LEU A 302 -7.13 10.15 8.70
C LEU A 302 -7.71 8.77 9.11
N TYR A 303 -7.63 7.77 8.23
CA TYR A 303 -8.21 6.46 8.40
C TYR A 303 -7.94 5.84 9.79
N MET A 304 -8.95 5.20 10.41
CA MET A 304 -8.81 4.49 11.69
C MET A 304 -8.25 5.35 12.85
N ASN A 305 -8.68 6.60 12.96
CA ASN A 305 -8.50 7.42 14.15
C ASN A 305 -9.80 7.48 14.97
N ASP A 306 -9.91 8.34 15.95
CA ASP A 306 -11.13 8.51 16.76
C ASP A 306 -11.59 9.99 16.77
N ILE A 307 -11.78 10.53 15.55
CA ILE A 307 -12.07 11.95 15.39
C ILE A 307 -13.51 12.33 15.76
N SER A 308 -14.44 11.39 15.73
CA SER A 308 -15.86 11.57 16.04
C SER A 308 -16.58 12.62 15.16
N ASP A 309 -17.85 12.91 15.47
CA ASP A 309 -18.60 13.96 14.79
C ASP A 309 -17.97 15.34 14.95
N GLU A 310 -17.42 15.64 16.13
CA GLU A 310 -16.77 16.93 16.40
C GLU A 310 -15.55 17.16 15.49
N GLY A 311 -14.72 16.13 15.29
CA GLY A 311 -13.60 16.20 14.37
C GLY A 311 -14.05 16.30 12.91
N ALA A 312 -15.10 15.56 12.53
CA ALA A 312 -15.69 15.63 11.20
C ALA A 312 -16.23 17.04 10.89
N GLU A 313 -16.85 17.72 11.85
CA GLU A 313 -17.30 19.13 11.71
C GLU A 313 -16.11 20.07 11.46
N LYS A 314 -14.98 19.90 12.18
CA LYS A 314 -13.76 20.71 11.97
C LYS A 314 -13.15 20.48 10.60
N VAL A 315 -13.12 19.23 10.14
CA VAL A 315 -12.65 18.90 8.77
C VAL A 315 -13.58 19.48 7.72
N ALA A 316 -14.89 19.36 7.90
CA ALA A 316 -15.89 19.92 7.00
C ALA A 316 -15.73 21.43 6.85
N GLU A 317 -15.61 22.18 7.95
CA GLU A 317 -15.38 23.61 7.92
C GLU A 317 -14.09 23.98 7.18
N ALA A 318 -13.03 23.18 7.35
CA ALA A 318 -11.77 23.41 6.67
C ALA A 318 -11.84 23.12 5.17
N LEU A 319 -12.61 22.11 4.76
CA LEU A 319 -12.80 21.74 3.36
C LEU A 319 -13.68 22.73 2.59
N LYS A 320 -14.53 23.50 3.26
CA LYS A 320 -15.45 24.45 2.61
C LYS A 320 -14.71 25.41 1.69
N ASP A 321 -13.60 25.96 2.15
CA ASP A 321 -12.79 26.93 1.41
C ASP A 321 -11.58 26.29 0.72
N ASN A 322 -11.33 25.00 0.95
CA ASN A 322 -10.18 24.32 0.36
C ASN A 322 -10.38 24.07 -1.14
N LYS A 323 -9.35 24.37 -1.93
CA LYS A 323 -9.34 24.20 -3.40
C LYS A 323 -8.25 23.23 -3.88
N THR A 324 -7.73 22.39 -3.01
CA THR A 324 -6.57 21.55 -3.33
C THR A 324 -6.72 20.08 -2.97
N ILE A 325 -7.53 19.74 -1.97
CA ILE A 325 -7.73 18.34 -1.57
C ILE A 325 -8.71 17.68 -2.54
N SER A 326 -8.18 16.73 -3.32
CA SER A 326 -8.97 15.94 -4.26
C SER A 326 -9.47 14.64 -3.64
N THR A 327 -8.74 14.10 -2.68
CA THR A 327 -9.06 12.84 -2.01
C THR A 327 -8.90 12.98 -0.50
N ILE A 328 -9.94 12.60 0.23
CA ILE A 328 -9.89 12.50 1.69
C ILE A 328 -10.43 11.16 2.16
N ASP A 329 -9.70 10.54 3.06
CA ASP A 329 -10.08 9.29 3.72
C ASP A 329 -10.35 9.55 5.20
N LEU A 330 -11.59 9.38 5.60
CA LEU A 330 -12.11 9.53 6.96
C LEU A 330 -12.68 8.20 7.49
N GLY A 331 -12.35 7.09 6.86
CA GLY A 331 -12.85 5.77 7.25
C GLY A 331 -12.45 5.38 8.67
N GLY A 332 -13.33 4.65 9.38
CA GLY A 332 -13.03 4.11 10.71
C GLY A 332 -12.80 5.15 11.80
N ASN A 333 -13.58 6.23 11.82
CA ASN A 333 -13.36 7.38 12.69
C ASN A 333 -14.49 7.66 13.70
N ASN A 334 -15.40 6.71 13.90
CA ASN A 334 -16.54 6.87 14.80
C ASN A 334 -17.42 8.11 14.44
N ILE A 335 -17.57 8.36 13.13
CA ILE A 335 -18.39 9.44 12.60
C ILE A 335 -19.83 8.91 12.43
N HIS A 336 -20.79 9.63 12.97
CA HIS A 336 -22.21 9.33 12.88
C HIS A 336 -22.90 10.30 11.90
N SER A 337 -24.23 10.24 11.85
CA SER A 337 -25.04 11.05 10.94
C SER A 337 -24.80 12.56 11.10
N LYS A 338 -24.49 13.05 12.30
CA LYS A 338 -24.25 14.48 12.55
C LYS A 338 -22.97 14.96 11.87
N GLY A 339 -21.87 14.24 12.03
CA GLY A 339 -20.59 14.56 11.38
C GLY A 339 -20.68 14.47 9.86
N VAL A 340 -21.36 13.43 9.35
CA VAL A 340 -21.60 13.26 7.92
C VAL A 340 -22.47 14.39 7.35
N SER A 341 -23.46 14.87 8.10
CA SER A 341 -24.30 16.02 7.66
C SER A 341 -23.48 17.30 7.47
N ALA A 342 -22.50 17.54 8.35
CA ALA A 342 -21.58 18.68 8.20
C ALA A 342 -20.70 18.53 6.97
N ILE A 343 -20.18 17.32 6.70
CA ILE A 343 -19.41 17.03 5.48
C ILE A 343 -20.28 17.23 4.24
N ALA A 344 -21.50 16.71 4.21
CA ALA A 344 -22.43 16.83 3.11
C ALA A 344 -22.72 18.32 2.77
N GLU A 345 -22.96 19.14 3.80
CA GLU A 345 -23.20 20.59 3.59
C GLU A 345 -22.01 21.27 2.90
N THR A 346 -20.79 20.87 3.26
CA THR A 346 -19.56 21.37 2.64
C THR A 346 -19.47 21.03 1.16
N LEU A 347 -19.99 19.88 0.73
CA LEU A 347 -19.92 19.45 -0.67
C LEU A 347 -20.75 20.33 -1.62
N LYS A 348 -21.68 21.14 -1.11
CA LYS A 348 -22.42 22.10 -1.93
C LYS A 348 -21.50 23.14 -2.58
N ASP A 349 -20.48 23.57 -1.87
CA ASP A 349 -19.58 24.65 -2.27
C ASP A 349 -18.18 24.12 -2.70
N ASN A 350 -17.79 22.93 -2.25
CA ASN A 350 -16.51 22.34 -2.62
C ASN A 350 -16.54 21.77 -4.04
N THR A 351 -15.66 22.27 -4.90
CA THR A 351 -15.60 21.90 -6.32
C THR A 351 -14.38 21.06 -6.69
N VAL A 352 -13.57 20.63 -5.70
CA VAL A 352 -12.28 19.99 -5.93
C VAL A 352 -12.27 18.55 -5.43
N LEU A 353 -12.99 18.25 -4.33
CA LEU A 353 -13.04 16.93 -3.75
C LEU A 353 -13.74 15.96 -4.70
N THR A 354 -13.02 14.97 -5.18
CA THR A 354 -13.51 13.93 -6.10
C THR A 354 -13.64 12.56 -5.45
N THR A 355 -12.88 12.31 -4.39
CA THR A 355 -12.90 11.03 -3.66
C THR A 355 -13.12 11.26 -2.17
N LEU A 356 -14.19 10.67 -1.65
CA LEU A 356 -14.55 10.69 -0.24
C LEU A 356 -14.70 9.26 0.26
N ASP A 357 -13.88 8.87 1.25
CA ASP A 357 -14.00 7.59 1.95
C ASP A 357 -14.55 7.83 3.36
N LEU A 358 -15.70 7.27 3.66
CA LEU A 358 -16.36 7.28 4.96
C LEU A 358 -16.59 5.85 5.49
N SER A 359 -16.00 4.84 4.87
CA SER A 359 -16.17 3.44 5.24
C SER A 359 -15.88 3.19 6.73
N TYR A 360 -16.45 2.15 7.30
CA TYR A 360 -16.25 1.78 8.72
C TYR A 360 -16.68 2.85 9.73
N ASN A 361 -17.62 3.73 9.38
CA ASN A 361 -18.25 4.69 10.29
C ASN A 361 -19.72 4.36 10.48
N PRO A 362 -20.27 4.45 11.70
CA PRO A 362 -21.69 4.12 11.96
C PRO A 362 -22.61 5.29 11.55
N ILE A 363 -22.58 5.66 10.27
CA ILE A 363 -23.33 6.82 9.76
C ILE A 363 -24.83 6.58 9.61
N GLY A 364 -25.24 5.33 9.43
CA GLY A 364 -26.62 4.92 9.30
C GLY A 364 -27.36 5.52 8.10
N SER A 365 -28.67 5.28 8.03
CA SER A 365 -29.53 5.79 6.96
C SER A 365 -29.64 7.32 6.95
N ASP A 366 -29.66 7.96 8.12
CA ASP A 366 -29.79 9.43 8.23
C ASP A 366 -28.55 10.14 7.67
N GLY A 367 -27.35 9.64 7.94
CA GLY A 367 -26.12 10.18 7.36
C GLY A 367 -26.08 10.04 5.85
N VAL A 368 -26.48 8.87 5.35
CA VAL A 368 -26.60 8.62 3.90
C VAL A 368 -27.64 9.56 3.27
N LYS A 369 -28.78 9.79 3.93
CA LYS A 369 -29.78 10.73 3.47
C LYS A 369 -29.19 12.13 3.29
N ALA A 370 -28.45 12.63 4.29
CA ALA A 370 -27.81 13.95 4.20
C ALA A 370 -26.83 14.06 3.02
N LEU A 371 -26.02 13.01 2.78
CA LEU A 371 -25.15 12.95 1.60
C LEU A 371 -25.94 12.96 0.29
N CYS A 372 -26.95 12.11 0.18
CA CYS A 372 -27.75 11.95 -1.02
C CYS A 372 -28.52 13.21 -1.37
N ASP A 373 -29.07 13.94 -0.39
CA ASP A 373 -29.78 15.19 -0.60
C ASP A 373 -28.89 16.27 -1.25
N VAL A 374 -27.60 16.26 -0.97
CA VAL A 374 -26.61 17.13 -1.63
C VAL A 374 -26.14 16.57 -2.96
N LEU A 375 -25.74 15.29 -2.99
CA LEU A 375 -25.13 14.67 -4.17
C LEU A 375 -26.07 14.55 -5.37
N LYS A 376 -27.39 14.61 -5.16
CA LYS A 376 -28.38 14.69 -6.25
C LYS A 376 -28.11 15.82 -7.22
N PHE A 377 -27.68 16.98 -6.71
CA PHE A 377 -27.65 18.22 -7.49
C PHE A 377 -26.30 18.94 -7.43
N HIS A 378 -25.46 18.56 -6.50
CA HIS A 378 -24.18 19.20 -6.23
C HIS A 378 -23.06 18.18 -6.21
N GLY A 379 -21.86 18.67 -6.38
CA GLY A 379 -20.67 17.91 -6.11
C GLY A 379 -19.86 17.58 -7.33
N LYS A 380 -18.66 17.19 -7.02
CA LYS A 380 -17.66 16.69 -7.95
C LYS A 380 -17.21 15.29 -7.52
N ILE A 381 -17.92 14.69 -6.57
CA ILE A 381 -17.58 13.37 -6.07
C ILE A 381 -17.75 12.35 -7.20
N GLN A 382 -16.68 11.68 -7.54
CA GLN A 382 -16.60 10.58 -8.48
C GLN A 382 -16.52 9.24 -7.77
N THR A 383 -15.82 9.21 -6.64
CA THR A 383 -15.68 7.99 -5.82
C THR A 383 -16.21 8.25 -4.42
N LEU A 384 -17.23 7.49 -4.03
CA LEU A 384 -17.81 7.51 -2.69
C LEU A 384 -17.72 6.11 -2.09
N LYS A 385 -17.05 6.00 -0.94
CA LYS A 385 -16.96 4.74 -0.22
C LYS A 385 -17.72 4.81 1.09
N LEU A 386 -18.67 3.91 1.24
CA LEU A 386 -19.58 3.77 2.37
C LEU A 386 -19.63 2.31 2.88
N GLY A 387 -18.58 1.53 2.67
CA GLY A 387 -18.52 0.16 3.15
C GLY A 387 -18.56 0.09 4.69
N TRP A 388 -19.30 -0.87 5.26
CA TRP A 388 -19.41 -1.05 6.73
C TRP A 388 -20.00 0.16 7.48
N CYS A 389 -21.01 0.83 6.91
CA CYS A 389 -21.59 2.07 7.44
C CYS A 389 -22.97 1.91 8.09
N GLN A 390 -23.46 0.68 8.25
CA GLN A 390 -24.75 0.37 8.87
C GLN A 390 -25.94 1.07 8.16
N ILE A 391 -25.89 1.13 6.83
CA ILE A 391 -26.82 1.90 6.01
C ILE A 391 -28.24 1.30 5.99
N GLY A 392 -28.33 -0.04 5.92
CA GLY A 392 -29.58 -0.79 5.84
C GLY A 392 -30.39 -0.50 4.57
N VAL A 393 -31.59 -1.07 4.53
CA VAL A 393 -32.51 -0.95 3.38
C VAL A 393 -32.92 0.50 3.12
N GLN A 394 -33.22 1.25 4.19
CA GLN A 394 -33.63 2.64 4.07
C GLN A 394 -32.55 3.52 3.46
N GLY A 395 -31.27 3.30 3.82
CA GLY A 395 -30.16 3.99 3.16
C GLY A 395 -29.99 3.62 1.70
N ALA A 396 -30.25 2.38 1.34
CA ALA A 396 -30.28 1.96 -0.07
C ALA A 396 -31.36 2.68 -0.88
N GLU A 397 -32.54 2.94 -0.28
CA GLU A 397 -33.60 3.74 -0.91
C GLU A 397 -33.13 5.18 -1.21
N PHE A 398 -32.46 5.84 -0.26
CA PHE A 398 -31.90 7.19 -0.48
C PHE A 398 -30.83 7.20 -1.55
N ILE A 399 -29.96 6.18 -1.58
CA ILE A 399 -28.94 6.05 -2.62
C ILE A 399 -29.59 5.81 -3.99
N ALA A 400 -30.56 4.91 -4.07
CA ALA A 400 -31.28 4.63 -5.31
C ALA A 400 -31.95 5.90 -5.86
N ASP A 401 -32.54 6.71 -4.99
CA ASP A 401 -33.12 7.99 -5.39
C ASP A 401 -32.05 9.03 -5.81
N CYS A 402 -30.90 9.04 -5.14
CA CYS A 402 -29.78 9.89 -5.52
C CYS A 402 -29.24 9.55 -6.92
N LEU A 403 -29.06 8.27 -7.21
CA LEU A 403 -28.49 7.79 -8.48
C LEU A 403 -29.34 8.15 -9.70
N LYS A 404 -30.64 8.43 -9.53
CA LYS A 404 -31.51 8.91 -10.63
C LYS A 404 -31.13 10.28 -11.14
N TYR A 405 -30.51 11.11 -10.34
CA TYR A 405 -30.21 12.50 -10.64
C TYR A 405 -28.73 12.82 -10.68
N ASN A 406 -27.91 12.04 -9.96
CA ASN A 406 -26.47 12.26 -9.90
C ASN A 406 -25.80 11.84 -11.21
N THR A 407 -24.97 12.70 -11.78
CA THR A 407 -24.27 12.52 -13.05
C THR A 407 -22.75 12.53 -12.90
N THR A 408 -22.23 12.47 -11.69
CA THR A 408 -20.77 12.57 -11.44
C THR A 408 -20.18 11.34 -10.76
N LEU A 409 -20.99 10.59 -9.99
CA LEU A 409 -20.53 9.43 -9.24
C LEU A 409 -20.26 8.28 -10.20
N SER A 410 -18.99 7.88 -10.28
CA SER A 410 -18.53 6.75 -11.12
C SER A 410 -18.23 5.49 -10.33
N THR A 411 -17.84 5.62 -9.07
CA THR A 411 -17.50 4.48 -8.19
C THR A 411 -18.22 4.62 -6.86
N LEU A 412 -18.98 3.57 -6.50
CA LEU A 412 -19.74 3.52 -5.26
C LEU A 412 -19.48 2.20 -4.53
N ASP A 413 -18.93 2.29 -3.33
CA ASP A 413 -18.72 1.13 -2.45
C ASP A 413 -19.80 1.13 -1.35
N LEU A 414 -20.63 0.10 -1.36
CA LEU A 414 -21.70 -0.15 -0.39
C LEU A 414 -21.56 -1.49 0.32
N ARG A 415 -20.38 -2.11 0.27
CA ARG A 415 -20.17 -3.44 0.88
C ARG A 415 -20.50 -3.44 2.37
N ALA A 416 -21.00 -4.60 2.83
CA ALA A 416 -21.24 -4.89 4.25
C ALA A 416 -22.12 -3.83 4.96
N ASN A 417 -23.26 -3.52 4.38
CA ASN A 417 -24.22 -2.55 4.90
C ASN A 417 -25.58 -3.14 5.30
N GLY A 418 -25.72 -4.47 5.24
CA GLY A 418 -26.99 -5.13 5.59
C GLY A 418 -28.15 -4.75 4.66
N LEU A 419 -27.87 -4.57 3.35
CA LEU A 419 -28.87 -4.13 2.39
C LEU A 419 -29.93 -5.19 2.11
N GLY A 420 -29.56 -6.48 2.15
CA GLY A 420 -30.44 -7.60 1.83
C GLY A 420 -31.04 -7.52 0.43
N ASP A 421 -32.05 -8.36 0.19
CA ASP A 421 -32.78 -8.37 -1.09
C ASP A 421 -33.52 -7.06 -1.33
N ASP A 422 -34.16 -6.49 -0.31
CA ASP A 422 -34.93 -5.26 -0.46
C ASP A 422 -34.06 -4.09 -0.89
N GLY A 423 -32.86 -3.94 -0.29
CA GLY A 423 -31.90 -2.91 -0.69
C GLY A 423 -31.38 -3.12 -2.11
N ALA A 424 -31.08 -4.36 -2.49
CA ALA A 424 -30.67 -4.70 -3.85
C ALA A 424 -31.79 -4.40 -4.87
N ILE A 425 -33.06 -4.70 -4.53
CA ILE A 425 -34.23 -4.38 -5.35
C ILE A 425 -34.40 -2.86 -5.52
N CYS A 426 -34.20 -2.07 -4.45
CA CYS A 426 -34.24 -0.62 -4.53
C CYS A 426 -33.18 -0.06 -5.49
N LEU A 427 -31.93 -0.55 -5.39
CA LEU A 427 -30.86 -0.15 -6.29
C LEU A 427 -31.12 -0.59 -7.72
N ALA A 428 -31.62 -1.81 -7.93
CA ALA A 428 -32.00 -2.33 -9.24
C ALA A 428 -33.07 -1.46 -9.93
N ARG A 429 -34.01 -0.92 -9.18
CA ARG A 429 -35.02 0.01 -9.74
C ARG A 429 -34.39 1.30 -10.25
N SER A 430 -33.34 1.82 -9.60
CA SER A 430 -32.65 3.01 -10.09
C SER A 430 -31.91 2.77 -11.40
N PHE A 431 -31.41 1.57 -11.62
CA PHE A 431 -30.71 1.18 -12.86
C PHE A 431 -31.61 1.11 -14.10
N LYS A 432 -32.95 1.01 -13.92
CA LYS A 432 -33.90 1.13 -15.02
C LYS A 432 -34.03 2.55 -15.57
N ILE A 433 -33.55 3.52 -14.81
CA ILE A 433 -33.46 4.93 -15.21
C ILE A 433 -32.01 5.16 -15.65
N ILE A 434 -31.81 5.82 -16.77
CA ILE A 434 -30.48 6.02 -17.36
C ILE A 434 -29.57 6.72 -16.35
N ASN A 435 -28.58 5.99 -15.83
CA ASN A 435 -27.45 6.56 -15.13
C ASN A 435 -26.19 6.29 -15.96
N GLU A 436 -25.68 7.34 -16.59
CA GLU A 436 -24.54 7.29 -17.50
C GLU A 436 -23.20 7.48 -16.77
N SER A 437 -23.19 7.63 -15.45
CA SER A 437 -21.97 7.96 -14.70
C SER A 437 -21.43 6.80 -13.85
N LEU A 438 -22.29 5.98 -13.26
CA LEU A 438 -21.88 4.92 -12.35
C LEU A 438 -21.31 3.74 -13.13
N THR A 439 -19.99 3.54 -13.07
CA THR A 439 -19.28 2.47 -13.75
C THR A 439 -18.92 1.31 -12.84
N SER A 440 -18.72 1.56 -11.55
CA SER A 440 -18.31 0.54 -10.57
C SER A 440 -19.21 0.59 -9.34
N LEU A 441 -19.79 -0.55 -8.99
CA LEU A 441 -20.61 -0.71 -7.79
C LEU A 441 -20.16 -1.94 -6.99
N ASP A 442 -19.86 -1.73 -5.72
CA ASP A 442 -19.55 -2.82 -4.80
C ASP A 442 -20.73 -3.06 -3.84
N LEU A 443 -21.33 -4.23 -3.93
CA LEU A 443 -22.41 -4.74 -3.07
C LEU A 443 -21.99 -6.01 -2.32
N GLY A 444 -20.70 -6.28 -2.18
CA GLY A 444 -20.21 -7.45 -1.45
C GLY A 444 -20.66 -7.46 0.01
N PHE A 445 -20.80 -8.63 0.63
CA PHE A 445 -21.16 -8.80 2.05
C PHE A 445 -22.48 -8.14 2.46
N ASN A 446 -23.50 -8.13 1.63
CA ASN A 446 -24.78 -7.45 1.91
C ASN A 446 -25.97 -8.36 2.18
N GLU A 447 -25.74 -9.66 2.39
CA GLU A 447 -26.80 -10.64 2.65
C GLU A 447 -27.85 -10.77 1.54
N ILE A 448 -27.46 -10.41 0.30
CA ILE A 448 -28.31 -10.51 -0.89
C ILE A 448 -28.51 -11.99 -1.22
N ARG A 449 -29.74 -12.40 -1.48
CA ARG A 449 -30.17 -13.73 -1.88
C ARG A 449 -30.64 -13.71 -3.35
N ASP A 450 -31.34 -14.77 -3.75
CA ASP A 450 -31.76 -14.94 -5.15
C ASP A 450 -32.72 -13.83 -5.60
N ASP A 451 -33.64 -13.36 -4.76
CA ASP A 451 -34.60 -12.31 -5.13
C ASP A 451 -33.90 -10.98 -5.49
N GLY A 452 -32.90 -10.58 -4.70
CA GLY A 452 -32.07 -9.41 -4.98
C GLY A 452 -31.22 -9.60 -6.24
N ALA A 453 -30.62 -10.80 -6.40
CA ALA A 453 -29.84 -11.14 -7.59
C ALA A 453 -30.70 -11.11 -8.87
N PHE A 454 -31.93 -11.64 -8.82
CA PHE A 454 -32.86 -11.58 -9.95
C PHE A 454 -33.26 -10.15 -10.31
N ALA A 455 -33.50 -9.30 -9.30
CA ALA A 455 -33.84 -7.90 -9.54
C ALA A 455 -32.69 -7.14 -10.23
N LEU A 456 -31.44 -7.35 -9.78
CA LEU A 456 -30.25 -6.78 -10.41
C LEU A 456 -30.07 -7.31 -11.84
N ALA A 457 -30.20 -8.61 -12.06
CA ALA A 457 -30.11 -9.22 -13.39
C ALA A 457 -31.16 -8.65 -14.36
N GLN A 458 -32.41 -8.51 -13.91
CA GLN A 458 -33.47 -7.89 -14.72
C GLN A 458 -33.16 -6.42 -15.04
N ALA A 459 -32.57 -5.67 -14.10
CA ALA A 459 -32.24 -4.26 -14.33
C ALA A 459 -31.11 -4.12 -15.36
N LEU A 460 -30.10 -4.99 -15.30
CA LEU A 460 -29.00 -5.04 -16.28
C LEU A 460 -29.53 -5.37 -17.70
N LYS A 461 -30.46 -6.32 -17.83
CA LYS A 461 -31.08 -6.67 -19.12
C LYS A 461 -32.01 -5.57 -19.67
N ALA A 462 -32.65 -4.81 -18.79
CA ALA A 462 -33.65 -3.81 -19.18
C ALA A 462 -33.08 -2.47 -19.62
N ASN A 463 -31.81 -2.19 -19.35
CA ASN A 463 -31.17 -0.92 -19.66
C ASN A 463 -29.83 -1.12 -20.38
N GLU A 464 -29.87 -1.02 -21.69
CA GLU A 464 -28.69 -1.19 -22.57
C GLU A 464 -27.69 -0.02 -22.42
N ASP A 465 -28.14 1.14 -21.95
CA ASP A 465 -27.33 2.35 -21.78
C ASP A 465 -26.74 2.50 -20.36
N LEU A 466 -26.96 1.51 -19.48
CA LEU A 466 -26.42 1.54 -18.14
C LEU A 466 -24.87 1.52 -18.15
N ALA A 467 -24.24 2.50 -17.52
CA ALA A 467 -22.79 2.68 -17.57
C ALA A 467 -21.99 1.64 -16.75
N VAL A 468 -22.62 0.82 -15.90
CA VAL A 468 -21.97 -0.14 -15.02
C VAL A 468 -21.16 -1.17 -15.82
N THR A 469 -19.85 -1.20 -15.57
CA THR A 469 -18.90 -2.17 -16.14
C THR A 469 -18.29 -3.09 -15.08
N SER A 470 -18.43 -2.76 -13.80
CA SER A 470 -17.94 -3.58 -12.69
C SER A 470 -19.00 -3.66 -11.58
N LEU A 471 -19.43 -4.87 -11.26
CA LEU A 471 -20.40 -5.17 -10.22
C LEU A 471 -19.82 -6.24 -9.28
N ASN A 472 -19.44 -5.86 -8.06
CA ASN A 472 -18.98 -6.80 -7.05
C ASN A 472 -20.17 -7.26 -6.19
N LEU A 473 -20.43 -8.56 -6.18
CA LEU A 473 -21.46 -9.24 -5.38
C LEU A 473 -20.86 -10.34 -4.50
N ALA A 474 -19.54 -10.38 -4.35
CA ALA A 474 -18.86 -11.43 -3.58
C ALA A 474 -19.37 -11.50 -2.13
N ASN A 475 -19.35 -12.70 -1.56
CA ASN A 475 -19.76 -12.94 -0.18
C ASN A 475 -21.24 -12.53 0.13
N ASN A 476 -22.13 -12.75 -0.81
CA ASN A 476 -23.58 -12.70 -0.61
C ASN A 476 -24.17 -14.12 -0.51
N PHE A 477 -25.47 -14.25 -0.30
CA PHE A 477 -26.12 -15.54 0.01
C PHE A 477 -26.98 -16.10 -1.12
N PHE A 478 -26.81 -15.63 -2.36
CA PHE A 478 -27.55 -16.19 -3.48
C PHE A 478 -27.02 -17.57 -3.87
N THR A 479 -27.94 -18.40 -4.35
CA THR A 479 -27.66 -19.77 -4.82
C THR A 479 -27.14 -19.77 -6.26
N LYS A 480 -26.95 -20.97 -6.83
CA LYS A 480 -26.64 -21.11 -8.25
C LYS A 480 -27.67 -20.45 -9.16
N PHE A 481 -28.93 -20.33 -8.73
CA PHE A 481 -29.97 -19.69 -9.55
C PHE A 481 -29.74 -18.18 -9.68
N GLY A 482 -29.38 -17.50 -8.58
CA GLY A 482 -29.00 -16.11 -8.64
C GLY A 482 -27.74 -15.86 -9.48
N GLN A 483 -26.71 -16.74 -9.34
CA GLN A 483 -25.47 -16.65 -10.13
C GLN A 483 -25.76 -16.83 -11.64
N VAL A 484 -26.59 -17.82 -12.01
CA VAL A 484 -26.95 -18.05 -13.40
C VAL A 484 -27.71 -16.85 -13.97
N ALA A 485 -28.70 -16.32 -13.25
CA ALA A 485 -29.46 -15.16 -13.71
C ALA A 485 -28.59 -13.93 -13.97
N LEU A 486 -27.59 -13.66 -13.09
CA LEU A 486 -26.64 -12.57 -13.26
C LEU A 486 -25.67 -12.84 -14.42
N SER A 487 -25.20 -14.07 -14.59
CA SER A 487 -24.32 -14.44 -15.70
C SER A 487 -25.05 -14.32 -17.05
N GLU A 488 -26.31 -14.79 -17.13
CA GLU A 488 -27.15 -14.59 -18.31
C GLU A 488 -27.44 -13.11 -18.61
N ALA A 489 -27.55 -12.28 -17.56
CA ALA A 489 -27.71 -10.83 -17.75
C ALA A 489 -26.45 -10.20 -18.33
N ARG A 490 -25.28 -10.58 -17.84
CA ARG A 490 -23.98 -10.16 -18.39
C ARG A 490 -23.87 -10.54 -19.87
N ASP A 491 -24.14 -11.81 -20.20
CA ASP A 491 -24.02 -12.32 -21.55
C ASP A 491 -25.02 -11.61 -22.49
N HIS A 492 -26.27 -11.38 -22.04
CA HIS A 492 -27.28 -10.61 -22.78
C HIS A 492 -26.81 -9.17 -23.07
N VAL A 493 -26.25 -8.47 -22.09
CA VAL A 493 -25.71 -7.11 -22.30
C VAL A 493 -24.59 -7.12 -23.34
N TYR A 494 -23.72 -8.13 -23.31
CA TYR A 494 -22.66 -8.26 -24.30
C TYR A 494 -23.23 -8.51 -25.72
N GLU A 495 -24.21 -9.39 -25.84
CA GLU A 495 -24.88 -9.70 -27.12
C GLU A 495 -25.59 -8.47 -27.74
N MET A 496 -26.19 -7.61 -26.88
CA MET A 496 -27.01 -6.50 -27.36
C MET A 496 -26.17 -5.22 -27.62
N SER A 497 -25.10 -4.98 -26.86
CA SER A 497 -24.37 -3.71 -26.88
C SER A 497 -22.84 -3.85 -27.04
N GLU A 498 -22.32 -5.08 -27.18
CA GLU A 498 -20.88 -5.40 -27.18
C GLU A 498 -20.13 -4.89 -25.93
N ARG A 499 -20.86 -4.58 -24.85
CA ARG A 499 -20.31 -4.06 -23.61
C ARG A 499 -20.00 -5.19 -22.64
N GLU A 500 -18.77 -5.19 -22.12
CA GLU A 500 -18.34 -6.12 -21.08
C GLU A 500 -18.72 -5.60 -19.69
N ILE A 501 -19.28 -6.48 -18.86
CA ILE A 501 -19.53 -6.23 -17.44
C ILE A 501 -18.82 -7.32 -16.64
N ASP A 502 -17.91 -6.91 -15.76
CA ASP A 502 -17.29 -7.80 -14.80
C ASP A 502 -18.22 -7.97 -13.59
N ILE A 503 -18.73 -9.18 -13.37
CA ILE A 503 -19.51 -9.53 -12.19
C ILE A 503 -18.70 -10.49 -11.32
N TYR A 504 -18.40 -10.08 -10.09
CA TYR A 504 -17.67 -10.86 -9.09
C TYR A 504 -18.67 -11.48 -8.09
N PHE A 505 -18.55 -12.81 -7.86
CA PHE A 505 -19.43 -13.58 -6.98
C PHE A 505 -18.76 -14.02 -5.69
#